data_a47876745ad3a9083e8fe9804df1a0b3
#
_entry.id   a47876745ad3a9083e8fe9804df1a0b3
#
_cell.length_a   1.000
_cell.length_b   1.000
_cell.length_c   1.000
_cell.angle_alpha   90.00
_cell.angle_beta   90.00
_cell.angle_gamma   90.00
#
_symmetry.space_group_name_H-M   'P 1'
#
loop_
_entity.id
_entity.type
_entity.pdbx_description
1 polymer ?
#
loop_
_entity_poly.entity_id
_entity_poly.type
_entity_poly.pdbx_seq_one_letter_code
_entity_poly.pdbx_strand_id
1 'polypeptide(L)'
;MKTIKYLFVGALMTVLSVPAMAQVSIADAVKEIKSSKDAKATEAVVKQAYKLVKKDAVEVAKLGRAYLDVKDTLNARKYAQLAIKANKNSAAGYLLQGDIEVFNDNPGEAAAWYQNAIYFDSKNAEAYKKYAFIYRGRDPKQAVQTLEQLRTVDPSYPVDAEAGHIYYMSATKNSAYMPLALESYQKVQLPALAKLESYYMTEYALVAFASQKNALSKKIAEFGLQTKPRNAGYNRLALYNSVELKQYDDAIKYVDRLFNQSDSLEATANDFKFAALAYAGAKNYDEAINYYTKQLNAVEDAEDKAATLKAISDTYKEKGDLANSLAKYEEYLKVNPSANANDYAGFANIYRNMAAEQTGAEQAASVEKAIAIYDDMKVKYPTSADYSNFMAARTIQLLDADQKKGLAKPYYEALVTSIETAGIKSDADKSRIKEAYTYLGIYLFKIKNDSAAAKPYFDKLISIDPENALAKQVLATY
;
A
#
# COMPACT_ATOMS: atom_id res chain seq x y z
N MET A 1 36.53 -100.24 -58.62
CA MET A 1 37.86 -99.74 -59.07
C MET A 1 37.82 -98.29 -59.09
N LYS A 2 38.81 -97.63 -58.43
CA LYS A 2 39.20 -96.23 -58.39
C LYS A 2 38.22 -95.18 -57.91
N THR A 3 38.30 -94.91 -56.62
CA THR A 3 37.87 -93.73 -55.85
C THR A 3 38.52 -92.45 -56.29
N ILE A 4 37.76 -91.40 -56.54
CA ILE A 4 38.25 -90.08 -56.67
C ILE A 4 37.76 -89.28 -55.51
N LYS A 5 38.66 -88.84 -54.62
CA LYS A 5 38.39 -87.91 -53.49
C LYS A 5 38.35 -86.48 -54.03
N TYR A 6 37.23 -85.80 -53.85
CA TYR A 6 37.16 -84.37 -54.02
C TYR A 6 37.36 -83.68 -52.65
N LEU A 7 38.47 -82.88 -52.60
CA LEU A 7 38.75 -81.98 -51.47
C LEU A 7 37.92 -80.72 -51.66
N PHE A 8 36.96 -80.54 -50.78
CA PHE A 8 36.28 -79.24 -50.68
C PHE A 8 37.11 -78.33 -49.76
N VAL A 9 37.76 -77.28 -50.35
CA VAL A 9 38.31 -76.18 -49.63
C VAL A 9 37.17 -75.19 -49.34
N GLY A 10 36.66 -75.25 -48.14
CA GLY A 10 35.67 -74.27 -47.65
C GLY A 10 36.36 -72.94 -47.31
N ALA A 11 36.23 -71.96 -48.19
CA ALA A 11 36.59 -70.61 -47.88
C ALA A 11 35.62 -70.06 -46.82
N LEU A 12 36.07 -69.97 -45.58
CA LEU A 12 35.33 -69.30 -44.50
C LEU A 12 35.35 -67.77 -44.81
N MET A 13 34.30 -67.26 -45.45
CA MET A 13 34.07 -65.80 -45.47
C MET A 13 33.61 -65.39 -44.08
N THR A 14 34.51 -64.91 -43.26
CA THR A 14 34.16 -64.13 -42.09
C THR A 14 33.55 -62.82 -42.57
N VAL A 15 32.21 -62.74 -42.55
CA VAL A 15 31.48 -61.49 -42.64
C VAL A 15 31.83 -60.73 -41.35
N LEU A 16 32.77 -59.83 -41.42
CA LEU A 16 32.96 -58.81 -40.44
C LEU A 16 31.67 -57.98 -40.43
N SER A 17 30.73 -58.31 -39.53
CA SER A 17 29.63 -57.44 -39.15
C SER A 17 30.28 -56.17 -38.56
N VAL A 18 30.43 -55.16 -39.37
CA VAL A 18 30.64 -53.79 -38.85
C VAL A 18 29.49 -53.53 -37.92
N PRO A 19 29.72 -53.31 -36.62
CA PRO A 19 28.58 -52.94 -35.74
C PRO A 19 27.97 -51.69 -36.37
N ALA A 20 26.67 -51.74 -36.67
CA ALA A 20 25.94 -50.58 -37.07
C ALA A 20 26.20 -49.53 -35.95
N MET A 21 27.03 -48.52 -36.23
CA MET A 21 27.23 -47.43 -35.31
C MET A 21 25.84 -46.89 -35.00
N ALA A 22 25.41 -47.01 -33.78
CA ALA A 22 24.12 -46.43 -33.34
C ALA A 22 24.12 -44.97 -33.78
N GLN A 23 23.14 -44.59 -34.57
CA GLN A 23 23.06 -43.25 -35.14
C GLN A 23 22.90 -42.29 -33.98
N VAL A 24 23.90 -41.40 -33.76
CA VAL A 24 23.93 -40.44 -32.67
C VAL A 24 22.71 -39.51 -32.78
N SER A 25 21.81 -39.57 -31.83
CA SER A 25 20.62 -38.71 -31.80
C SER A 25 20.95 -37.31 -31.27
N ILE A 26 20.02 -36.35 -31.47
CA ILE A 26 20.12 -35.02 -30.81
C ILE A 26 20.09 -35.17 -29.29
N ALA A 27 19.29 -36.10 -28.75
CA ALA A 27 19.21 -36.36 -27.31
C ALA A 27 20.59 -36.82 -26.76
N ASP A 28 21.30 -37.68 -27.48
CA ASP A 28 22.64 -38.13 -27.10
C ASP A 28 23.62 -36.99 -27.11
N ALA A 29 23.58 -36.13 -28.15
CA ALA A 29 24.44 -34.97 -28.25
C ALA A 29 24.17 -33.92 -27.15
N VAL A 30 22.88 -33.67 -26.81
CA VAL A 30 22.47 -32.79 -25.69
C VAL A 30 22.97 -33.34 -24.36
N LYS A 31 22.84 -34.66 -24.14
CA LYS A 31 23.35 -35.32 -22.93
C LYS A 31 24.87 -35.18 -22.83
N GLU A 32 25.57 -35.44 -23.94
CA GLU A 32 27.03 -35.32 -24.02
C GLU A 32 27.49 -33.89 -23.70
N ILE A 33 26.88 -32.86 -24.27
CA ILE A 33 27.16 -31.43 -23.96
C ILE A 33 27.05 -31.17 -22.46
N LYS A 34 26.01 -31.72 -21.80
CA LYS A 34 25.70 -31.42 -20.39
C LYS A 34 26.58 -32.22 -19.41
N SER A 35 27.10 -33.38 -19.79
CA SER A 35 27.77 -34.29 -18.85
C SER A 35 29.27 -34.53 -19.13
N SER A 36 29.71 -34.34 -20.35
CA SER A 36 31.11 -34.65 -20.74
C SER A 36 32.09 -33.57 -20.28
N LYS A 37 33.30 -34.01 -19.90
CA LYS A 37 34.46 -33.15 -19.64
C LYS A 37 35.47 -33.14 -20.82
N ASP A 38 35.25 -34.04 -21.81
CA ASP A 38 36.11 -34.11 -22.99
C ASP A 38 35.50 -33.29 -24.16
N ALA A 39 36.03 -32.12 -24.37
CA ALA A 39 35.56 -31.21 -25.41
C ALA A 39 35.66 -31.78 -26.82
N LYS A 40 36.71 -32.61 -27.11
CA LYS A 40 36.91 -33.22 -28.44
C LYS A 40 35.91 -34.35 -28.71
N ALA A 41 35.65 -35.17 -27.69
CA ALA A 41 34.63 -36.23 -27.78
C ALA A 41 33.24 -35.58 -27.96
N THR A 42 32.90 -34.57 -27.17
CA THR A 42 31.65 -33.81 -27.29
C THR A 42 31.49 -33.20 -28.69
N GLU A 43 32.53 -32.54 -29.23
CA GLU A 43 32.45 -31.96 -30.56
C GLU A 43 32.19 -33.02 -31.63
N ALA A 44 32.84 -34.19 -31.55
CA ALA A 44 32.64 -35.29 -32.49
C ALA A 44 31.21 -35.79 -32.50
N VAL A 45 30.62 -36.03 -31.31
CA VAL A 45 29.24 -36.46 -31.12
C VAL A 45 28.26 -35.44 -31.65
N VAL A 46 28.42 -34.16 -31.27
CA VAL A 46 27.55 -33.05 -31.70
C VAL A 46 27.61 -32.85 -33.21
N LYS A 47 28.81 -32.97 -33.84
CA LYS A 47 28.98 -32.87 -35.29
C LYS A 47 28.25 -33.99 -36.03
N GLN A 48 28.24 -35.20 -35.50
CA GLN A 48 27.48 -36.33 -36.07
C GLN A 48 25.97 -36.05 -35.98
N ALA A 49 25.46 -35.68 -34.80
CA ALA A 49 24.03 -35.35 -34.60
C ALA A 49 23.58 -34.19 -35.51
N TYR A 50 24.40 -33.10 -35.60
CA TYR A 50 24.10 -31.96 -36.46
C TYR A 50 23.98 -32.34 -37.95
N LYS A 51 24.83 -33.25 -38.47
CA LYS A 51 24.73 -33.67 -39.86
C LYS A 51 23.38 -34.27 -40.22
N LEU A 52 22.73 -34.95 -39.28
CA LEU A 52 21.39 -35.56 -39.45
C LEU A 52 20.30 -34.51 -39.54
N VAL A 53 20.42 -33.41 -38.76
CA VAL A 53 19.33 -32.44 -38.55
C VAL A 53 19.64 -31.05 -39.15
N LYS A 54 20.71 -30.91 -39.95
CA LYS A 54 21.23 -29.60 -40.46
C LYS A 54 20.20 -28.76 -41.24
N LYS A 55 19.07 -29.33 -41.63
CA LYS A 55 17.94 -28.64 -42.29
C LYS A 55 16.76 -28.37 -41.35
N ASP A 56 16.82 -28.86 -40.15
CA ASP A 56 15.77 -28.66 -39.12
C ASP A 56 16.22 -27.62 -38.12
N ALA A 57 15.67 -26.40 -38.23
CA ALA A 57 16.05 -25.27 -37.39
C ALA A 57 15.76 -25.54 -35.91
N VAL A 58 14.67 -26.27 -35.59
CA VAL A 58 14.28 -26.56 -34.22
C VAL A 58 15.26 -27.54 -33.58
N GLU A 59 15.61 -28.62 -34.26
CA GLU A 59 16.54 -29.60 -33.75
C GLU A 59 17.97 -29.02 -33.64
N VAL A 60 18.39 -28.19 -34.60
CA VAL A 60 19.67 -27.46 -34.51
C VAL A 60 19.72 -26.51 -33.33
N ALA A 61 18.61 -25.80 -33.06
CA ALA A 61 18.51 -24.89 -31.91
C ALA A 61 18.61 -25.61 -30.56
N LYS A 62 18.14 -26.88 -30.46
CA LYS A 62 18.31 -27.68 -29.25
C LYS A 62 19.79 -27.90 -28.88
N LEU A 63 20.68 -28.11 -29.87
CA LEU A 63 22.13 -28.19 -29.62
C LEU A 63 22.65 -26.89 -29.02
N GLY A 64 22.28 -25.76 -29.62
CA GLY A 64 22.67 -24.45 -29.10
C GLY A 64 22.12 -24.16 -27.71
N ARG A 65 20.89 -24.58 -27.42
CA ARG A 65 20.30 -24.50 -26.09
C ARG A 65 21.12 -25.29 -25.06
N ALA A 66 21.52 -26.52 -25.40
CA ALA A 66 22.33 -27.32 -24.50
C ALA A 66 23.69 -26.66 -24.19
N TYR A 67 24.32 -26.00 -25.15
CA TYR A 67 25.53 -25.22 -24.91
C TYR A 67 25.27 -24.00 -24.03
N LEU A 68 24.13 -23.30 -24.21
CA LEU A 68 23.77 -22.18 -23.35
C LEU A 68 23.54 -22.64 -21.90
N ASP A 69 22.89 -23.81 -21.69
CA ASP A 69 22.66 -24.41 -20.38
C ASP A 69 23.97 -24.66 -19.61
N VAL A 70 25.04 -24.98 -20.31
CA VAL A 70 26.39 -25.13 -19.72
C VAL A 70 27.25 -23.86 -19.82
N LYS A 71 26.62 -22.74 -20.13
CA LYS A 71 27.24 -21.39 -20.20
C LYS A 71 28.29 -21.22 -21.34
N ASP A 72 28.32 -22.10 -22.33
CA ASP A 72 29.13 -21.97 -23.53
C ASP A 72 28.37 -21.12 -24.57
N THR A 73 28.40 -19.81 -24.37
CA THR A 73 27.72 -18.84 -25.24
C THR A 73 28.30 -18.81 -26.66
N LEU A 74 29.57 -19.17 -26.84
CA LEU A 74 30.23 -19.20 -28.17
C LEU A 74 29.59 -20.29 -29.04
N ASN A 75 29.54 -21.52 -28.55
CA ASN A 75 28.92 -22.62 -29.27
C ASN A 75 27.40 -22.46 -29.36
N ALA A 76 26.74 -21.94 -28.30
CA ALA A 76 25.33 -21.60 -28.36
C ALA A 76 25.03 -20.67 -29.54
N ARG A 77 25.78 -19.57 -29.69
CA ARG A 77 25.64 -18.60 -30.79
C ARG A 77 25.90 -19.22 -32.16
N LYS A 78 26.94 -20.09 -32.29
CA LYS A 78 27.21 -20.85 -33.50
C LYS A 78 25.99 -21.67 -33.94
N TYR A 79 25.39 -22.42 -33.04
CA TYR A 79 24.22 -23.26 -33.36
C TYR A 79 22.95 -22.45 -33.58
N ALA A 80 22.76 -21.29 -32.90
CA ALA A 80 21.67 -20.37 -33.20
C ALA A 80 21.75 -19.84 -34.66
N GLN A 81 22.93 -19.43 -35.11
CA GLN A 81 23.16 -19.01 -36.50
C GLN A 81 22.94 -20.14 -37.51
N LEU A 82 23.36 -21.37 -37.18
CA LEU A 82 23.10 -22.53 -38.01
C LEU A 82 21.61 -22.86 -38.09
N ALA A 83 20.85 -22.68 -37.00
CA ALA A 83 19.40 -22.84 -36.99
C ALA A 83 18.70 -21.81 -37.90
N ILE A 84 19.10 -20.52 -37.83
CA ILE A 84 18.57 -19.48 -38.72
C ILE A 84 18.91 -19.82 -40.19
N LYS A 85 20.14 -20.30 -40.46
CA LYS A 85 20.55 -20.72 -41.81
C LYS A 85 19.75 -21.94 -42.31
N ALA A 86 19.38 -22.87 -41.42
CA ALA A 86 18.57 -24.03 -41.73
C ALA A 86 17.16 -23.65 -42.19
N ASN A 87 16.53 -22.72 -41.49
CA ASN A 87 15.22 -22.17 -41.86
C ASN A 87 15.04 -20.76 -41.28
N LYS A 88 15.16 -19.74 -42.09
CA LYS A 88 14.98 -18.33 -41.68
C LYS A 88 13.54 -17.99 -41.24
N ASN A 89 12.57 -18.78 -41.63
CA ASN A 89 11.15 -18.58 -41.25
C ASN A 89 10.76 -19.37 -40.00
N SER A 90 11.72 -19.90 -39.25
CA SER A 90 11.51 -20.55 -37.97
C SER A 90 11.98 -19.65 -36.85
N ALA A 91 11.20 -19.44 -35.83
CA ALA A 91 11.56 -18.67 -34.64
C ALA A 91 12.76 -19.26 -33.88
N ALA A 92 13.03 -20.57 -34.00
CA ALA A 92 13.90 -21.30 -33.09
C ALA A 92 15.33 -20.70 -32.95
N GLY A 93 15.96 -20.33 -34.05
CA GLY A 93 17.29 -19.73 -34.03
C GLY A 93 17.30 -18.30 -33.47
N TYR A 94 16.30 -17.50 -33.78
CA TYR A 94 16.15 -16.13 -33.26
C TYR A 94 15.88 -16.13 -31.77
N LEU A 95 15.00 -17.02 -31.29
CA LEU A 95 14.73 -17.19 -29.86
C LEU A 95 15.99 -17.56 -29.09
N LEU A 96 16.80 -18.48 -29.64
CA LEU A 96 18.06 -18.84 -29.00
C LEU A 96 19.06 -17.67 -28.97
N GLN A 97 19.15 -16.85 -30.04
CA GLN A 97 19.97 -15.63 -30.02
C GLN A 97 19.49 -14.67 -28.92
N GLY A 98 18.18 -14.44 -28.82
CA GLY A 98 17.62 -13.61 -27.77
C GLY A 98 17.95 -14.13 -26.38
N ASP A 99 17.85 -15.44 -26.16
CA ASP A 99 18.16 -16.06 -24.85
C ASP A 99 19.67 -15.96 -24.51
N ILE A 100 20.56 -16.01 -25.51
CA ILE A 100 21.99 -15.78 -25.34
C ILE A 100 22.23 -14.32 -24.89
N GLU A 101 21.53 -13.35 -25.48
CA GLU A 101 21.65 -11.95 -25.07
C GLU A 101 21.07 -11.69 -23.68
N VAL A 102 19.97 -12.36 -23.29
CA VAL A 102 19.48 -12.33 -21.91
C VAL A 102 20.55 -12.87 -20.95
N PHE A 103 21.18 -13.98 -21.27
CA PHE A 103 22.26 -14.55 -20.46
C PHE A 103 23.46 -13.60 -20.32
N ASN A 104 23.77 -12.81 -21.36
CA ASN A 104 24.83 -11.81 -21.36
C ASN A 104 24.41 -10.45 -20.76
N ASP A 105 23.25 -10.34 -20.16
CA ASP A 105 22.67 -9.10 -19.60
C ASP A 105 22.50 -7.96 -20.63
N ASN A 106 22.17 -8.33 -21.88
CA ASN A 106 21.92 -7.42 -22.99
C ASN A 106 20.44 -7.39 -23.39
N PRO A 107 19.52 -6.85 -22.55
CA PRO A 107 18.09 -6.93 -22.82
C PRO A 107 17.64 -6.20 -24.08
N GLY A 108 18.37 -5.16 -24.52
CA GLY A 108 18.07 -4.44 -25.77
C GLY A 108 18.29 -5.33 -27.01
N GLU A 109 19.41 -6.02 -27.08
CA GLU A 109 19.70 -6.97 -28.16
C GLU A 109 18.78 -8.19 -28.09
N ALA A 110 18.49 -8.69 -26.89
CA ALA A 110 17.56 -9.78 -26.70
C ALA A 110 16.18 -9.45 -27.29
N ALA A 111 15.68 -8.23 -27.03
CA ALA A 111 14.42 -7.76 -27.57
C ALA A 111 14.44 -7.70 -29.10
N ALA A 112 15.52 -7.22 -29.71
CA ALA A 112 15.65 -7.19 -31.17
C ALA A 112 15.60 -8.60 -31.78
N TRP A 113 16.24 -9.58 -31.14
CA TRP A 113 16.18 -10.96 -31.58
C TRP A 113 14.80 -11.59 -31.43
N TYR A 114 14.08 -11.31 -30.32
CA TYR A 114 12.69 -11.78 -30.15
C TYR A 114 11.73 -11.10 -31.13
N GLN A 115 11.96 -9.83 -31.47
CA GLN A 115 11.19 -9.16 -32.52
C GLN A 115 11.42 -9.80 -33.88
N ASN A 116 12.65 -10.18 -34.21
CA ASN A 116 12.96 -10.95 -35.43
C ASN A 116 12.25 -12.33 -35.40
N ALA A 117 12.20 -13.00 -34.24
CA ALA A 117 11.45 -14.24 -34.10
C ALA A 117 9.96 -14.07 -34.44
N ILE A 118 9.33 -13.01 -33.94
CA ILE A 118 7.93 -12.65 -34.27
C ILE A 118 7.79 -12.32 -35.76
N TYR A 119 8.71 -11.55 -36.33
CA TYR A 119 8.65 -11.13 -37.73
C TYR A 119 8.71 -12.29 -38.72
N PHE A 120 9.66 -13.24 -38.48
CA PHE A 120 9.83 -14.39 -39.37
C PHE A 120 8.88 -15.55 -39.10
N ASP A 121 8.35 -15.67 -37.88
CA ASP A 121 7.40 -16.71 -37.45
C ASP A 121 6.32 -16.12 -36.55
N SER A 122 5.39 -15.40 -37.19
CA SER A 122 4.31 -14.69 -36.49
C SER A 122 3.30 -15.59 -35.77
N LYS A 123 3.42 -16.92 -35.90
CA LYS A 123 2.60 -17.89 -35.18
C LYS A 123 3.28 -18.47 -33.95
N ASN A 124 4.50 -18.06 -33.67
CA ASN A 124 5.25 -18.58 -32.54
C ASN A 124 4.91 -17.84 -31.23
N ALA A 125 4.04 -18.41 -30.43
CA ALA A 125 3.58 -17.83 -29.17
C ALA A 125 4.73 -17.50 -28.19
N GLU A 126 5.78 -18.33 -28.16
CA GLU A 126 6.95 -18.14 -27.28
C GLU A 126 7.70 -16.84 -27.57
N ALA A 127 7.78 -16.45 -28.86
CA ALA A 127 8.43 -15.22 -29.27
C ALA A 127 7.73 -13.97 -28.67
N TYR A 128 6.41 -13.93 -28.70
CA TYR A 128 5.62 -12.85 -28.08
C TYR A 128 5.82 -12.80 -26.56
N LYS A 129 5.77 -13.96 -25.89
CA LYS A 129 5.96 -14.07 -24.43
C LYS A 129 7.31 -13.54 -24.00
N LYS A 130 8.39 -13.97 -24.68
CA LYS A 130 9.76 -13.55 -24.38
C LYS A 130 9.98 -12.06 -24.66
N TYR A 131 9.46 -11.56 -25.77
CA TYR A 131 9.53 -10.13 -26.09
C TYR A 131 8.82 -9.29 -25.02
N ALA A 132 7.60 -9.63 -24.66
CA ALA A 132 6.82 -8.94 -23.64
C ALA A 132 7.55 -8.98 -22.27
N PHE A 133 8.11 -10.13 -21.91
CA PHE A 133 8.87 -10.30 -20.67
C PHE A 133 10.06 -9.34 -20.58
N ILE A 134 10.83 -9.18 -21.64
CA ILE A 134 11.98 -8.26 -21.67
C ILE A 134 11.52 -6.80 -21.61
N TYR A 135 10.46 -6.45 -22.34
CA TYR A 135 9.98 -5.08 -22.43
C TYR A 135 9.22 -4.60 -21.19
N ARG A 136 8.67 -5.50 -20.36
CA ARG A 136 7.85 -5.14 -19.21
C ARG A 136 8.49 -4.15 -18.24
N GLY A 137 9.81 -4.20 -18.08
CA GLY A 137 10.57 -3.30 -17.20
C GLY A 137 10.94 -1.96 -17.84
N ARG A 138 10.96 -1.87 -19.17
CA ARG A 138 11.37 -0.70 -19.96
C ARG A 138 10.16 0.07 -20.49
N ASP A 139 9.25 -0.62 -21.13
CA ASP A 139 8.01 -0.09 -21.68
C ASP A 139 6.86 -1.09 -21.45
N PRO A 140 6.18 -0.98 -20.29
CA PRO A 140 5.07 -1.86 -19.93
C PRO A 140 3.93 -1.83 -20.94
N LYS A 141 3.66 -0.67 -21.58
CA LYS A 141 2.61 -0.54 -22.59
C LYS A 141 2.94 -1.32 -23.86
N GLN A 142 4.19 -1.23 -24.33
CA GLN A 142 4.67 -2.02 -25.47
C GLN A 142 4.62 -3.51 -25.17
N ALA A 143 4.99 -3.93 -23.96
CA ALA A 143 4.89 -5.32 -23.54
C ALA A 143 3.45 -5.83 -23.59
N VAL A 144 2.51 -5.08 -23.04
CA VAL A 144 1.08 -5.45 -23.08
C VAL A 144 0.53 -5.44 -24.50
N GLN A 145 0.90 -4.47 -25.34
CA GLN A 145 0.52 -4.44 -26.74
C GLN A 145 0.98 -5.70 -27.49
N THR A 146 2.16 -6.20 -27.17
CA THR A 146 2.68 -7.45 -27.73
C THR A 146 1.87 -8.67 -27.26
N LEU A 147 1.46 -8.68 -25.99
CA LEU A 147 0.57 -9.73 -25.47
C LEU A 147 -0.82 -9.69 -26.11
N GLU A 148 -1.34 -8.51 -26.48
CA GLU A 148 -2.60 -8.42 -27.23
C GLU A 148 -2.48 -9.07 -28.63
N GLN A 149 -1.33 -8.94 -29.29
CA GLN A 149 -1.06 -9.66 -30.54
C GLN A 149 -1.01 -11.18 -30.31
N LEU A 150 -0.43 -11.62 -29.19
CA LEU A 150 -0.40 -13.03 -28.79
C LEU A 150 -1.78 -13.65 -28.68
N ARG A 151 -2.82 -12.88 -28.30
CA ARG A 151 -4.20 -13.34 -28.16
C ARG A 151 -4.74 -13.97 -29.45
N THR A 152 -4.25 -13.54 -30.63
CA THR A 152 -4.64 -14.13 -31.92
C THR A 152 -3.88 -15.42 -32.24
N VAL A 153 -2.73 -15.64 -31.62
CA VAL A 153 -1.82 -16.78 -31.85
C VAL A 153 -2.07 -17.91 -30.86
N ASP A 154 -2.28 -17.53 -29.60
CA ASP A 154 -2.56 -18.42 -28.47
C ASP A 154 -3.75 -17.85 -27.66
N PRO A 155 -5.00 -18.11 -28.07
CA PRO A 155 -6.17 -17.60 -27.34
C PRO A 155 -6.31 -18.16 -25.93
N SER A 156 -5.59 -19.23 -25.59
CA SER A 156 -5.60 -19.82 -24.25
C SER A 156 -4.68 -19.09 -23.27
N TYR A 157 -3.76 -18.26 -23.75
CA TYR A 157 -2.85 -17.52 -22.91
C TYR A 157 -3.60 -16.43 -22.12
N PRO A 158 -3.38 -16.29 -20.80
CA PRO A 158 -4.13 -15.37 -19.95
C PRO A 158 -3.66 -13.91 -20.08
N VAL A 159 -3.81 -13.33 -21.26
CA VAL A 159 -3.26 -12.00 -21.61
C VAL A 159 -3.68 -10.92 -20.62
N ASP A 160 -4.95 -10.90 -20.20
CA ASP A 160 -5.45 -9.86 -19.29
C ASP A 160 -4.84 -10.00 -17.87
N ALA A 161 -4.64 -11.22 -17.39
CA ALA A 161 -3.98 -11.45 -16.10
C ALA A 161 -2.50 -11.03 -16.14
N GLU A 162 -1.80 -11.39 -17.23
CA GLU A 162 -0.41 -11.01 -17.43
C GLU A 162 -0.24 -9.50 -17.62
N ALA A 163 -1.14 -8.85 -18.34
CA ALA A 163 -1.17 -7.40 -18.47
C ALA A 163 -1.36 -6.72 -17.10
N GLY A 164 -2.26 -7.25 -16.29
CA GLY A 164 -2.46 -6.81 -14.89
C GLY A 164 -1.19 -6.93 -14.07
N HIS A 165 -0.49 -8.06 -14.15
CA HIS A 165 0.80 -8.28 -13.48
C HIS A 165 1.87 -7.30 -13.94
N ILE A 166 2.05 -7.12 -15.26
CA ILE A 166 3.04 -6.19 -15.82
C ILE A 166 2.79 -4.76 -15.31
N TYR A 167 1.55 -4.30 -15.34
CA TYR A 167 1.20 -2.97 -14.87
C TYR A 167 1.32 -2.84 -13.34
N TYR A 168 0.97 -3.87 -12.57
CA TYR A 168 1.15 -3.88 -11.12
C TYR A 168 2.63 -3.76 -10.75
N MET A 169 3.50 -4.56 -11.34
CA MET A 169 4.95 -4.47 -11.12
C MET A 169 5.52 -3.10 -11.52
N SER A 170 4.98 -2.50 -12.57
CA SER A 170 5.38 -1.17 -13.03
C SER A 170 4.87 -0.05 -12.12
N ALA A 171 3.73 -0.25 -11.47
CA ALA A 171 3.13 0.71 -10.54
C ALA A 171 3.99 0.94 -9.28
N THR A 172 4.86 0.00 -8.92
CA THR A 172 5.84 0.19 -7.83
C THR A 172 6.84 1.31 -8.10
N LYS A 173 7.10 1.61 -9.37
CA LYS A 173 8.00 2.69 -9.81
C LYS A 173 7.23 3.93 -10.30
N ASN A 174 6.05 3.75 -10.84
CA ASN A 174 5.20 4.82 -11.37
C ASN A 174 3.72 4.48 -11.14
N SER A 175 3.11 5.14 -10.17
CA SER A 175 1.72 4.92 -9.76
C SER A 175 0.69 5.09 -10.89
N ALA A 176 1.03 5.79 -12.00
CA ALA A 176 0.17 5.93 -13.17
C ALA A 176 -0.21 4.58 -13.83
N TYR A 177 0.53 3.51 -13.54
CA TYR A 177 0.20 2.16 -14.02
C TYR A 177 -0.85 1.44 -13.14
N MET A 178 -1.14 1.92 -11.93
CA MET A 178 -2.11 1.25 -11.04
C MET A 178 -3.52 1.15 -11.63
N PRO A 179 -4.09 2.21 -12.25
CA PRO A 179 -5.39 2.11 -12.92
C PRO A 179 -5.40 1.09 -14.08
N LEU A 180 -4.29 0.99 -14.83
CA LEU A 180 -4.17 0.04 -15.94
C LEU A 180 -4.09 -1.42 -15.43
N ALA A 181 -3.42 -1.64 -14.30
CA ALA A 181 -3.41 -2.94 -13.64
C ALA A 181 -4.83 -3.35 -13.21
N LEU A 182 -5.57 -2.42 -12.58
CA LEU A 182 -6.94 -2.68 -12.16
C LEU A 182 -7.84 -3.00 -13.36
N GLU A 183 -7.79 -2.21 -14.42
CA GLU A 183 -8.58 -2.41 -15.64
C GLU A 183 -8.30 -3.79 -16.26
N SER A 184 -7.03 -4.17 -16.33
CA SER A 184 -6.63 -5.47 -16.89
C SER A 184 -7.16 -6.63 -16.06
N TYR A 185 -6.99 -6.60 -14.74
CA TYR A 185 -7.51 -7.63 -13.86
C TYR A 185 -9.05 -7.73 -13.86
N GLN A 186 -9.75 -6.61 -14.00
CA GLN A 186 -11.22 -6.59 -14.07
C GLN A 186 -11.80 -7.34 -15.28
N LYS A 187 -11.01 -7.56 -16.33
CA LYS A 187 -11.40 -8.36 -17.49
C LYS A 187 -11.39 -9.87 -17.20
N VAL A 188 -10.75 -10.29 -16.09
CA VAL A 188 -10.62 -11.71 -15.75
C VAL A 188 -11.62 -12.10 -14.66
N GLN A 189 -12.41 -13.15 -14.91
CA GLN A 189 -13.32 -13.70 -13.90
C GLN A 189 -12.53 -14.42 -12.79
N LEU A 190 -12.92 -14.25 -11.52
CA LEU A 190 -12.21 -14.83 -10.37
C LEU A 190 -12.01 -16.36 -10.47
N PRO A 191 -13.00 -17.19 -10.92
CA PRO A 191 -12.78 -18.61 -11.09
C PRO A 191 -11.75 -18.97 -12.17
N ALA A 192 -11.58 -18.14 -13.19
CA ALA A 192 -10.55 -18.31 -14.21
C ALA A 192 -9.18 -17.90 -13.65
N LEU A 193 -9.12 -16.76 -12.94
CA LEU A 193 -7.91 -16.28 -12.30
C LEU A 193 -7.38 -17.26 -11.24
N ALA A 194 -8.26 -17.94 -10.51
CA ALA A 194 -7.89 -18.95 -9.49
C ALA A 194 -7.23 -20.20 -10.06
N LYS A 195 -7.34 -20.47 -11.36
CA LYS A 195 -6.66 -21.57 -12.04
C LYS A 195 -5.24 -21.22 -12.50
N LEU A 196 -4.87 -19.96 -12.44
CA LEU A 196 -3.55 -19.45 -12.77
C LEU A 196 -2.65 -19.45 -11.54
N GLU A 197 -1.46 -18.89 -11.68
CA GLU A 197 -0.52 -18.70 -10.57
C GLU A 197 -1.14 -17.85 -9.46
N SER A 198 -0.91 -18.26 -8.21
CA SER A 198 -1.61 -17.69 -7.06
C SER A 198 -1.33 -16.20 -6.83
N TYR A 199 -0.22 -15.67 -7.35
CA TYR A 199 0.11 -14.27 -7.19
C TYR A 199 -0.85 -13.33 -7.95
N TYR A 200 -1.43 -13.73 -9.09
CA TYR A 200 -2.37 -12.89 -9.82
C TYR A 200 -3.59 -12.47 -8.99
N MET A 201 -4.15 -13.42 -8.24
CA MET A 201 -5.29 -13.12 -7.38
C MET A 201 -4.91 -12.22 -6.21
N THR A 202 -3.73 -12.45 -5.62
CA THR A 202 -3.21 -11.60 -4.54
C THR A 202 -2.96 -10.19 -5.04
N GLU A 203 -2.31 -10.05 -6.19
CA GLU A 203 -2.04 -8.75 -6.81
C GLU A 203 -3.33 -8.01 -7.17
N TYR A 204 -4.31 -8.72 -7.74
CA TYR A 204 -5.62 -8.11 -8.03
C TYR A 204 -6.29 -7.56 -6.77
N ALA A 205 -6.27 -8.31 -5.67
CA ALA A 205 -6.82 -7.85 -4.40
C ALA A 205 -6.06 -6.62 -3.86
N LEU A 206 -4.71 -6.62 -3.96
CA LEU A 206 -3.86 -5.48 -3.56
C LEU A 206 -4.08 -4.25 -4.45
N VAL A 207 -4.15 -4.44 -5.76
CA VAL A 207 -4.44 -3.37 -6.73
C VAL A 207 -5.81 -2.74 -6.45
N ALA A 208 -6.83 -3.55 -6.18
CA ALA A 208 -8.16 -3.08 -5.83
C ALA A 208 -8.14 -2.28 -4.51
N PHE A 209 -7.40 -2.77 -3.49
CA PHE A 209 -7.22 -2.06 -2.21
C PHE A 209 -6.51 -0.71 -2.40
N ALA A 210 -5.35 -0.70 -3.08
CA ALA A 210 -4.59 0.51 -3.35
C ALA A 210 -5.37 1.54 -4.19
N SER A 211 -6.31 1.07 -5.03
CA SER A 211 -7.22 1.90 -5.82
C SER A 211 -8.49 2.31 -5.06
N GLN A 212 -8.55 2.10 -3.74
CA GLN A 212 -9.71 2.39 -2.88
C GLN A 212 -11.01 1.69 -3.33
N LYS A 213 -10.90 0.57 -4.04
CA LYS A 213 -12.02 -0.28 -4.43
C LYS A 213 -12.24 -1.36 -3.36
N ASN A 214 -12.50 -0.91 -2.12
CA ASN A 214 -12.51 -1.74 -0.92
C ASN A 214 -13.51 -2.91 -1.02
N ALA A 215 -14.71 -2.68 -1.56
CA ALA A 215 -15.70 -3.76 -1.76
C ALA A 215 -15.20 -4.83 -2.75
N LEU A 216 -14.51 -4.43 -3.82
CA LEU A 216 -13.92 -5.36 -4.78
C LEU A 216 -12.76 -6.11 -4.16
N SER A 217 -11.85 -5.43 -3.47
CA SER A 217 -10.72 -6.05 -2.77
C SER A 217 -11.18 -7.08 -1.74
N LYS A 218 -12.20 -6.73 -0.91
CA LYS A 218 -12.82 -7.66 0.03
C LYS A 218 -13.38 -8.89 -0.68
N LYS A 219 -14.15 -8.70 -1.74
CA LYS A 219 -14.73 -9.79 -2.53
C LYS A 219 -13.68 -10.76 -3.07
N ILE A 220 -12.54 -10.23 -3.57
CA ILE A 220 -11.43 -11.05 -4.09
C ILE A 220 -10.78 -11.82 -2.95
N ALA A 221 -10.50 -11.15 -1.82
CA ALA A 221 -9.91 -11.78 -0.65
C ALA A 221 -10.81 -12.91 -0.10
N GLU A 222 -12.11 -12.68 0.04
CA GLU A 222 -13.10 -13.67 0.47
C GLU A 222 -13.19 -14.86 -0.51
N PHE A 223 -13.10 -14.60 -1.82
CA PHE A 223 -13.04 -15.66 -2.82
C PHE A 223 -11.77 -16.51 -2.64
N GLY A 224 -10.62 -15.89 -2.41
CA GLY A 224 -9.36 -16.59 -2.11
C GLY A 224 -9.44 -17.44 -0.83
N LEU A 225 -10.15 -16.95 0.19
CA LEU A 225 -10.37 -17.67 1.46
C LEU A 225 -11.25 -18.91 1.33
N GLN A 226 -12.05 -19.06 0.28
CA GLN A 226 -12.82 -20.28 0.05
C GLN A 226 -11.91 -21.51 -0.18
N THR A 227 -10.77 -21.31 -0.81
CA THR A 227 -9.81 -22.38 -1.09
C THR A 227 -8.61 -22.37 -0.14
N LYS A 228 -8.26 -21.21 0.41
CA LYS A 228 -7.10 -21.00 1.29
C LYS A 228 -7.53 -20.26 2.57
N PRO A 229 -8.36 -20.87 3.45
CA PRO A 229 -9.00 -20.19 4.59
C PRO A 229 -8.00 -19.64 5.63
N ARG A 230 -6.79 -20.21 5.67
CA ARG A 230 -5.72 -19.83 6.60
C ARG A 230 -4.68 -18.89 5.99
N ASN A 231 -4.91 -18.39 4.75
CA ASN A 231 -3.98 -17.47 4.12
C ASN A 231 -3.99 -16.10 4.82
N ALA A 232 -2.85 -15.72 5.42
CA ALA A 232 -2.71 -14.47 6.16
C ALA A 232 -2.95 -13.22 5.29
N GLY A 233 -2.49 -13.21 4.03
CA GLY A 233 -2.68 -12.08 3.11
C GLY A 233 -4.15 -11.81 2.80
N TYR A 234 -4.93 -12.85 2.53
CA TYR A 234 -6.37 -12.68 2.29
C TYR A 234 -7.15 -12.32 3.56
N ASN A 235 -6.83 -12.92 4.72
CA ASN A 235 -7.45 -12.54 5.99
C ASN A 235 -7.13 -11.08 6.34
N ARG A 236 -5.89 -10.62 6.10
CA ARG A 236 -5.46 -9.22 6.27
C ARG A 236 -6.26 -8.27 5.39
N LEU A 237 -6.36 -8.55 4.08
CA LEU A 237 -7.12 -7.71 3.17
C LEU A 237 -8.62 -7.71 3.49
N ALA A 238 -9.19 -8.84 3.90
CA ALA A 238 -10.58 -8.91 4.34
C ALA A 238 -10.81 -8.06 5.61
N LEU A 239 -9.89 -8.10 6.58
CA LEU A 239 -9.92 -7.23 7.75
C LEU A 239 -9.88 -5.75 7.36
N TYR A 240 -8.85 -5.34 6.61
CA TYR A 240 -8.62 -3.94 6.25
C TYR A 240 -9.81 -3.36 5.48
N ASN A 241 -10.28 -4.08 4.46
CA ASN A 241 -11.43 -3.65 3.67
C ASN A 241 -12.73 -3.61 4.48
N SER A 242 -12.93 -4.53 5.44
CA SER A 242 -14.12 -4.50 6.31
C SER A 242 -14.12 -3.27 7.21
N VAL A 243 -12.97 -2.84 7.72
CA VAL A 243 -12.82 -1.60 8.49
C VAL A 243 -13.12 -0.38 7.61
N GLU A 244 -12.53 -0.30 6.42
CA GLU A 244 -12.74 0.80 5.46
C GLU A 244 -14.22 0.92 5.03
N LEU A 245 -14.91 -0.21 4.94
CA LEU A 245 -16.35 -0.29 4.65
C LEU A 245 -17.23 -0.09 5.90
N LYS A 246 -16.66 0.13 7.07
CA LYS A 246 -17.33 0.24 8.37
C LYS A 246 -18.18 -1.00 8.74
N GLN A 247 -17.78 -2.16 8.24
CA GLN A 247 -18.39 -3.45 8.54
C GLN A 247 -17.68 -4.08 9.76
N TYR A 248 -17.83 -3.46 10.92
CA TYR A 248 -16.99 -3.76 12.08
C TYR A 248 -17.19 -5.17 12.64
N ASP A 249 -18.41 -5.70 12.60
CA ASP A 249 -18.68 -7.09 13.04
C ASP A 249 -17.96 -8.11 12.15
N ASP A 250 -17.89 -7.88 10.85
CA ASP A 250 -17.11 -8.72 9.93
C ASP A 250 -15.63 -8.51 10.15
N ALA A 251 -15.19 -7.25 10.36
CA ALA A 251 -13.79 -6.93 10.64
C ALA A 251 -13.28 -7.71 11.87
N ILE A 252 -14.05 -7.76 12.96
CA ILE A 252 -13.70 -8.50 14.19
C ILE A 252 -13.54 -10.00 13.91
N LYS A 253 -14.41 -10.61 13.08
CA LYS A 253 -14.23 -12.01 12.65
C LYS A 253 -12.90 -12.22 11.91
N TYR A 254 -12.50 -11.24 11.06
CA TYR A 254 -11.21 -11.31 10.36
C TYR A 254 -10.02 -11.01 11.26
N VAL A 255 -10.20 -10.25 12.37
CA VAL A 255 -9.16 -10.12 13.41
C VAL A 255 -8.84 -11.52 13.98
N ASP A 256 -9.87 -12.27 14.41
CA ASP A 256 -9.67 -13.61 14.94
C ASP A 256 -9.03 -14.55 13.90
N ARG A 257 -9.51 -14.52 12.66
CA ARG A 257 -8.93 -15.34 11.58
C ARG A 257 -7.47 -15.00 11.28
N LEU A 258 -7.14 -13.70 11.28
CA LEU A 258 -5.78 -13.25 10.98
C LEU A 258 -4.80 -13.67 12.09
N PHE A 259 -5.11 -13.34 13.34
CA PHE A 259 -4.17 -13.52 14.45
C PHE A 259 -4.14 -14.92 15.05
N ASN A 260 -5.26 -15.66 15.01
CA ASN A 260 -5.39 -16.94 15.68
C ASN A 260 -5.48 -18.15 14.73
N GLN A 261 -5.83 -17.92 13.45
CA GLN A 261 -6.12 -19.03 12.53
C GLN A 261 -5.26 -19.00 11.26
N SER A 262 -4.52 -17.93 10.98
CA SER A 262 -3.69 -17.83 9.78
C SER A 262 -2.38 -18.60 9.93
N ASP A 263 -1.90 -19.15 8.80
CA ASP A 263 -0.60 -19.80 8.73
C ASP A 263 0.51 -18.75 8.57
N SER A 264 1.62 -18.94 9.30
CA SER A 264 2.86 -18.14 9.16
C SER A 264 2.63 -16.62 9.18
N LEU A 265 1.79 -16.14 10.10
CA LEU A 265 1.53 -14.71 10.22
C LEU A 265 2.76 -13.99 10.80
N GLU A 266 3.31 -13.08 10.02
CA GLU A 266 4.18 -11.99 10.51
C GLU A 266 3.31 -10.75 10.69
N ALA A 267 2.92 -10.49 11.93
CA ALA A 267 2.04 -9.37 12.27
C ALA A 267 2.78 -8.04 12.13
N THR A 268 2.16 -7.09 11.47
CA THR A 268 2.69 -5.74 11.26
C THR A 268 1.98 -4.72 12.14
N ALA A 269 2.57 -3.54 12.31
CA ALA A 269 1.91 -2.43 13.01
C ALA A 269 0.54 -2.09 12.39
N ASN A 270 0.41 -2.20 11.07
CA ASN A 270 -0.88 -1.98 10.38
C ASN A 270 -1.90 -3.07 10.74
N ASP A 271 -1.52 -4.31 10.92
CA ASP A 271 -2.44 -5.36 11.36
C ASP A 271 -3.06 -5.02 12.71
N PHE A 272 -2.22 -4.56 13.66
CA PHE A 272 -2.69 -4.11 14.98
C PHE A 272 -3.56 -2.85 14.88
N LYS A 273 -3.19 -1.89 14.02
CA LYS A 273 -3.99 -0.68 13.77
C LYS A 273 -5.40 -1.02 13.27
N PHE A 274 -5.51 -1.86 12.24
CA PHE A 274 -6.81 -2.22 11.69
C PHE A 274 -7.64 -3.08 12.64
N ALA A 275 -7.01 -3.93 13.45
CA ALA A 275 -7.69 -4.64 14.52
C ALA A 275 -8.24 -3.67 15.58
N ALA A 276 -7.44 -2.69 16.01
CA ALA A 276 -7.90 -1.66 16.94
C ALA A 276 -9.06 -0.84 16.38
N LEU A 277 -8.98 -0.43 15.10
CA LEU A 277 -10.08 0.30 14.43
C LEU A 277 -11.36 -0.53 14.32
N ALA A 278 -11.25 -1.84 14.09
CA ALA A 278 -12.41 -2.75 14.08
C ALA A 278 -13.13 -2.76 15.41
N TYR A 279 -12.39 -2.93 16.51
CA TYR A 279 -12.95 -2.95 17.85
C TYR A 279 -13.46 -1.58 18.30
N ALA A 280 -12.75 -0.49 17.99
CA ALA A 280 -13.19 0.87 18.29
C ALA A 280 -14.51 1.21 17.59
N GLY A 281 -14.63 0.86 16.29
CA GLY A 281 -15.85 1.07 15.53
C GLY A 281 -17.04 0.25 16.03
N ALA A 282 -16.78 -0.94 16.60
CA ALA A 282 -17.78 -1.75 17.30
C ALA A 282 -18.02 -1.32 18.77
N LYS A 283 -17.38 -0.24 19.22
CA LYS A 283 -17.42 0.29 20.59
C LYS A 283 -16.90 -0.68 21.67
N ASN A 284 -16.08 -1.64 21.28
CA ASN A 284 -15.34 -2.47 22.21
C ASN A 284 -13.98 -1.80 22.50
N TYR A 285 -14.05 -0.78 23.34
CA TYR A 285 -12.90 0.11 23.60
C TYR A 285 -11.72 -0.57 24.29
N ASP A 286 -11.96 -1.57 25.13
CA ASP A 286 -10.89 -2.30 25.85
C ASP A 286 -10.02 -3.09 24.87
N GLU A 287 -10.63 -3.83 23.95
CA GLU A 287 -9.89 -4.53 22.92
C GLU A 287 -9.22 -3.57 21.91
N ALA A 288 -9.88 -2.46 21.59
CA ALA A 288 -9.27 -1.43 20.74
C ALA A 288 -7.97 -0.89 21.36
N ILE A 289 -8.00 -0.55 22.65
CA ILE A 289 -6.83 -0.07 23.39
C ILE A 289 -5.74 -1.15 23.46
N ASN A 290 -6.11 -2.42 23.67
CA ASN A 290 -5.19 -3.55 23.66
C ASN A 290 -4.45 -3.64 22.32
N TYR A 291 -5.15 -3.57 21.20
CA TYR A 291 -4.53 -3.64 19.88
C TYR A 291 -3.74 -2.38 19.51
N TYR A 292 -4.19 -1.18 19.88
CA TYR A 292 -3.38 0.03 19.73
C TYR A 292 -2.10 -0.02 20.58
N THR A 293 -2.14 -0.63 21.76
CA THR A 293 -0.93 -0.83 22.57
C THR A 293 0.06 -1.77 21.89
N LYS A 294 -0.43 -2.83 21.24
CA LYS A 294 0.42 -3.70 20.40
C LYS A 294 1.00 -2.93 19.20
N GLN A 295 0.21 -2.06 18.56
CA GLN A 295 0.70 -1.19 17.49
C GLN A 295 1.80 -0.27 18.01
N LEU A 296 1.60 0.40 19.17
CA LEU A 296 2.58 1.31 19.76
C LEU A 296 3.94 0.64 20.00
N ASN A 297 3.92 -0.62 20.41
CA ASN A 297 5.13 -1.41 20.63
C ASN A 297 5.80 -1.87 19.32
N ALA A 298 5.07 -1.88 18.20
CA ALA A 298 5.55 -2.32 16.88
C ALA A 298 6.03 -1.18 15.99
N VAL A 299 5.72 0.09 16.32
CA VAL A 299 6.18 1.26 15.57
C VAL A 299 7.45 1.85 16.18
N GLU A 300 8.39 2.27 15.34
CA GLU A 300 9.63 2.90 15.77
C GLU A 300 9.62 4.42 15.53
N ASP A 301 8.97 4.84 14.46
CA ASP A 301 8.90 6.24 14.04
C ASP A 301 8.11 7.10 15.05
N ALA A 302 8.59 8.32 15.29
CA ALA A 302 8.00 9.23 16.29
C ALA A 302 6.61 9.75 15.88
N GLU A 303 6.37 9.95 14.58
CA GLU A 303 5.06 10.39 14.08
C GLU A 303 4.03 9.26 14.21
N ASP A 304 4.41 8.02 13.88
CA ASP A 304 3.55 6.85 14.05
C ASP A 304 3.25 6.55 15.53
N LYS A 305 4.25 6.71 16.43
CA LYS A 305 4.04 6.63 17.88
C LYS A 305 3.05 7.69 18.37
N ALA A 306 3.25 8.93 17.92
CA ALA A 306 2.37 10.04 18.28
C ALA A 306 0.93 9.78 17.78
N ALA A 307 0.76 9.38 16.52
CA ALA A 307 -0.54 9.06 15.96
C ALA A 307 -1.25 7.91 16.74
N THR A 308 -0.49 6.90 17.15
CA THR A 308 -1.02 5.76 17.92
C THR A 308 -1.41 6.19 19.34
N LEU A 309 -0.59 7.00 20.04
CA LEU A 309 -0.91 7.52 21.37
C LEU A 309 -2.15 8.40 21.36
N LYS A 310 -2.30 9.22 20.29
CA LYS A 310 -3.50 10.02 20.11
C LYS A 310 -4.73 9.15 19.91
N ALA A 311 -4.66 8.09 19.10
CA ALA A 311 -5.75 7.15 18.91
C ALA A 311 -6.14 6.44 20.21
N ILE A 312 -5.18 6.07 21.06
CA ILE A 312 -5.42 5.50 22.39
C ILE A 312 -6.14 6.52 23.27
N SER A 313 -5.66 7.77 23.30
CA SER A 313 -6.30 8.84 24.08
C SER A 313 -7.73 9.09 23.64
N ASP A 314 -7.97 9.20 22.34
CA ASP A 314 -9.32 9.40 21.78
C ASP A 314 -10.25 8.21 22.12
N THR A 315 -9.72 6.98 22.09
CA THR A 315 -10.49 5.77 22.47
C THR A 315 -10.85 5.76 23.96
N TYR A 316 -9.94 6.16 24.86
CA TYR A 316 -10.26 6.35 26.27
C TYR A 316 -11.31 7.41 26.50
N LYS A 317 -11.25 8.52 25.74
CA LYS A 317 -12.24 9.60 25.80
C LYS A 317 -13.62 9.10 25.39
N GLU A 318 -13.72 8.35 24.29
CA GLU A 318 -15.00 7.75 23.84
C GLU A 318 -15.54 6.72 24.84
N LYS A 319 -14.65 6.01 25.54
CA LYS A 319 -15.00 5.11 26.65
C LYS A 319 -15.54 5.86 27.87
N GLY A 320 -15.28 7.18 27.99
CA GLY A 320 -15.58 8.01 29.18
C GLY A 320 -14.47 8.02 30.21
N ASP A 321 -13.33 7.40 29.95
CA ASP A 321 -12.16 7.35 30.85
C ASP A 321 -11.23 8.54 30.58
N LEU A 322 -11.65 9.72 31.06
CA LEU A 322 -10.95 10.97 30.80
C LEU A 322 -9.56 11.02 31.47
N ALA A 323 -9.36 10.32 32.59
CA ALA A 323 -8.06 10.29 33.27
C ALA A 323 -6.99 9.59 32.43
N ASN A 324 -7.29 8.40 31.90
CA ASN A 324 -6.38 7.70 31.00
C ASN A 324 -6.25 8.39 29.63
N SER A 325 -7.32 9.02 29.12
CA SER A 325 -7.26 9.85 27.93
C SER A 325 -6.22 10.97 28.07
N LEU A 326 -6.24 11.70 29.20
CA LEU A 326 -5.26 12.75 29.49
C LEU A 326 -3.83 12.24 29.57
N ALA A 327 -3.62 11.15 30.29
CA ALA A 327 -2.29 10.56 30.41
C ALA A 327 -1.69 10.22 29.03
N LYS A 328 -2.50 9.62 28.15
CA LYS A 328 -2.06 9.27 26.78
C LYS A 328 -1.91 10.49 25.87
N TYR A 329 -2.72 11.52 26.08
CA TYR A 329 -2.55 12.76 25.33
C TYR A 329 -1.28 13.52 25.73
N GLU A 330 -0.93 13.50 26.99
CA GLU A 330 0.34 14.07 27.48
C GLU A 330 1.56 13.34 26.87
N GLU A 331 1.51 11.99 26.84
CA GLU A 331 2.52 11.18 26.16
C GLU A 331 2.61 11.53 24.66
N TYR A 332 1.46 11.71 23.98
CA TYR A 332 1.36 12.14 22.59
C TYR A 332 2.09 13.46 22.37
N LEU A 333 1.80 14.49 23.20
CA LEU A 333 2.44 15.81 23.05
C LEU A 333 3.96 15.77 23.26
N LYS A 334 4.46 14.85 24.13
CA LYS A 334 5.89 14.70 24.39
C LYS A 334 6.65 14.08 23.22
N VAL A 335 6.02 13.17 22.46
CA VAL A 335 6.68 12.43 21.37
C VAL A 335 6.36 13.00 19.98
N ASN A 336 5.34 13.86 19.86
CA ASN A 336 4.93 14.40 18.57
C ASN A 336 5.89 15.52 18.12
N PRO A 337 6.73 15.32 17.08
CA PRO A 337 7.66 16.33 16.61
C PRO A 337 6.96 17.49 15.89
N SER A 338 5.71 17.29 15.47
CA SER A 338 4.89 18.24 14.71
C SER A 338 3.73 18.82 15.51
N ALA A 339 3.81 18.79 16.86
CA ALA A 339 2.76 19.34 17.72
C ALA A 339 2.50 20.82 17.41
N ASN A 340 1.23 21.19 17.37
CA ASN A 340 0.77 22.52 17.00
C ASN A 340 -0.32 23.06 17.96
N ALA A 341 -0.79 24.29 17.72
CA ALA A 341 -1.79 24.90 18.58
C ALA A 341 -3.08 24.08 18.76
N ASN A 342 -3.53 23.36 17.73
CA ASN A 342 -4.74 22.52 17.83
C ASN A 342 -4.54 21.35 18.79
N ASP A 343 -3.31 20.82 18.86
CA ASP A 343 -2.99 19.72 19.78
C ASP A 343 -3.07 20.21 21.24
N TYR A 344 -2.52 21.38 21.54
CA TYR A 344 -2.65 22.00 22.85
C TYR A 344 -4.11 22.33 23.20
N ALA A 345 -4.85 22.88 22.24
CA ALA A 345 -6.28 23.13 22.40
C ALA A 345 -7.05 21.84 22.70
N GLY A 346 -6.73 20.73 22.01
CA GLY A 346 -7.29 19.42 22.25
C GLY A 346 -7.04 18.94 23.68
N PHE A 347 -5.80 19.07 24.15
CA PHE A 347 -5.41 18.72 25.52
C PHE A 347 -6.14 19.53 26.58
N ALA A 348 -6.19 20.85 26.43
CA ALA A 348 -6.93 21.73 27.33
C ALA A 348 -8.43 21.40 27.36
N ASN A 349 -9.02 21.07 26.20
CA ASN A 349 -10.44 20.70 26.11
C ASN A 349 -10.78 19.41 26.87
N ILE A 350 -9.85 18.45 26.99
CA ILE A 350 -10.10 17.25 27.81
C ILE A 350 -10.25 17.66 29.28
N TYR A 351 -9.33 18.49 29.82
CA TYR A 351 -9.44 19.02 31.18
C TYR A 351 -10.70 19.84 31.40
N ARG A 352 -11.08 20.68 30.42
CA ARG A 352 -12.32 21.45 30.46
C ARG A 352 -13.55 20.56 30.54
N ASN A 353 -13.60 19.48 29.77
CA ASN A 353 -14.69 18.50 29.80
C ASN A 353 -14.74 17.79 31.16
N MET A 354 -13.60 17.40 31.73
CA MET A 354 -13.55 16.86 33.09
C MET A 354 -14.14 17.87 34.11
N ALA A 355 -13.69 19.13 34.04
CA ALA A 355 -14.16 20.16 34.93
C ALA A 355 -15.70 20.40 34.85
N ALA A 356 -16.31 20.17 33.68
CA ALA A 356 -17.74 20.31 33.49
C ALA A 356 -18.56 19.21 34.24
N GLU A 357 -17.95 18.06 34.47
CA GLU A 357 -18.54 16.90 35.16
C GLU A 357 -18.19 16.84 36.66
N GLN A 358 -17.22 17.65 37.11
CA GLN A 358 -16.68 17.70 38.47
C GLN A 358 -17.30 18.87 39.26
N THR A 359 -17.10 18.82 40.56
CA THR A 359 -17.50 19.91 41.49
C THR A 359 -16.42 20.18 42.54
N GLY A 360 -16.48 21.35 43.17
CA GLY A 360 -15.58 21.71 44.27
C GLY A 360 -14.11 21.75 43.90
N ALA A 361 -13.25 21.15 44.73
CA ALA A 361 -11.78 21.23 44.56
C ALA A 361 -11.30 20.51 43.31
N GLU A 362 -11.93 19.41 42.91
CA GLU A 362 -11.54 18.66 41.69
C GLU A 362 -11.84 19.46 40.42
N GLN A 363 -13.01 20.11 40.38
CA GLN A 363 -13.38 21.03 39.32
C GLN A 363 -12.35 22.17 39.20
N ALA A 364 -12.02 22.81 40.33
CA ALA A 364 -11.05 23.89 40.35
C ALA A 364 -9.66 23.44 39.82
N ALA A 365 -9.19 22.29 40.24
CA ALA A 365 -7.92 21.75 39.77
C ALA A 365 -7.90 21.49 38.25
N SER A 366 -9.03 20.94 37.70
CA SER A 366 -9.15 20.67 36.26
C SER A 366 -9.23 21.98 35.45
N VAL A 367 -9.95 22.98 35.96
CA VAL A 367 -10.01 24.32 35.36
C VAL A 367 -8.63 24.97 35.33
N GLU A 368 -7.89 24.95 36.44
CA GLU A 368 -6.52 25.50 36.53
C GLU A 368 -5.59 24.87 35.51
N LYS A 369 -5.61 23.55 35.38
CA LYS A 369 -4.79 22.85 34.37
C LYS A 369 -5.17 23.22 32.93
N ALA A 370 -6.46 23.28 32.61
CA ALA A 370 -6.91 23.71 31.28
C ALA A 370 -6.42 25.12 30.94
N ILE A 371 -6.52 26.04 31.90
CA ILE A 371 -6.08 27.43 31.75
C ILE A 371 -4.56 27.50 31.55
N ALA A 372 -3.78 26.79 32.36
CA ALA A 372 -2.32 26.75 32.20
C ALA A 372 -1.91 26.27 30.80
N ILE A 373 -2.65 25.30 30.22
CA ILE A 373 -2.39 24.83 28.84
C ILE A 373 -2.74 25.92 27.81
N TYR A 374 -3.87 26.65 27.98
CA TYR A 374 -4.22 27.76 27.09
C TYR A 374 -3.19 28.91 27.21
N ASP A 375 -2.68 29.18 28.41
CA ASP A 375 -1.64 30.20 28.64
C ASP A 375 -0.31 29.78 27.98
N ASP A 376 0.09 28.52 28.09
CA ASP A 376 1.28 27.98 27.39
C ASP A 376 1.10 28.01 25.85
N MET A 377 -0.11 27.67 25.38
CA MET A 377 -0.44 27.69 23.96
C MET A 377 -0.30 29.08 23.34
N LYS A 378 -0.77 30.15 24.01
CA LYS A 378 -0.64 31.52 23.48
C LYS A 378 0.80 32.04 23.45
N VAL A 379 1.66 31.51 24.34
CA VAL A 379 3.11 31.83 24.35
C VAL A 379 3.82 31.10 23.21
N LYS A 380 3.55 29.82 23.04
CA LYS A 380 4.18 29.01 21.98
C LYS A 380 3.66 29.33 20.58
N TYR A 381 2.39 29.68 20.48
CA TYR A 381 1.70 29.97 19.23
C TYR A 381 0.95 31.28 19.30
N PRO A 382 1.64 32.46 19.18
CA PRO A 382 1.05 33.78 19.38
C PRO A 382 -0.18 34.05 18.49
N THR A 383 -0.25 33.46 17.30
CA THR A 383 -1.41 33.58 16.40
C THR A 383 -2.67 32.92 16.95
N SER A 384 -2.55 32.11 17.99
CA SER A 384 -3.69 31.42 18.66
C SER A 384 -4.15 32.18 19.93
N ALA A 385 -3.55 33.34 20.26
CA ALA A 385 -3.80 34.05 21.51
C ALA A 385 -5.29 34.40 21.72
N ASP A 386 -6.00 34.84 20.69
CA ASP A 386 -7.41 35.17 20.76
C ASP A 386 -8.27 33.94 21.06
N TYR A 387 -7.95 32.84 20.43
CA TYR A 387 -8.62 31.56 20.73
C TYR A 387 -8.31 31.08 22.16
N SER A 388 -7.04 31.18 22.58
CA SER A 388 -6.61 30.82 23.94
C SER A 388 -7.34 31.59 25.00
N ASN A 389 -7.37 32.94 24.88
CA ASN A 389 -8.07 33.82 25.81
C ASN A 389 -9.57 33.56 25.84
N PHE A 390 -10.18 33.35 24.68
CA PHE A 390 -11.60 33.01 24.58
C PHE A 390 -11.95 31.70 25.30
N MET A 391 -11.14 30.66 25.08
CA MET A 391 -11.39 29.35 25.70
C MET A 391 -11.05 29.35 27.19
N ALA A 392 -10.02 30.07 27.62
CA ALA A 392 -9.69 30.28 29.03
C ALA A 392 -10.84 31.02 29.77
N ALA A 393 -11.43 32.04 29.17
CA ALA A 393 -12.58 32.76 29.72
C ALA A 393 -13.78 31.82 29.93
N ARG A 394 -14.13 31.02 28.92
CA ARG A 394 -15.20 30.05 28.99
C ARG A 394 -14.94 28.93 30.01
N THR A 395 -13.66 28.54 30.15
CA THR A 395 -13.27 27.47 31.07
C THR A 395 -13.38 27.95 32.53
N ILE A 396 -12.87 29.13 32.83
CA ILE A 396 -12.92 29.66 34.22
C ILE A 396 -14.34 30.03 34.68
N GLN A 397 -15.24 30.28 33.74
CA GLN A 397 -16.67 30.48 34.08
C GLN A 397 -17.34 29.26 34.73
N LEU A 398 -16.77 28.05 34.57
CA LEU A 398 -17.25 26.87 35.31
C LEU A 398 -17.13 27.02 36.82
N LEU A 399 -16.22 27.92 37.32
CA LEU A 399 -16.05 28.25 38.73
C LEU A 399 -16.77 29.52 39.16
N ASP A 400 -17.41 30.25 38.23
CA ASP A 400 -18.03 31.54 38.46
C ASP A 400 -19.23 31.71 37.50
N ALA A 401 -20.16 30.74 37.49
CA ALA A 401 -21.29 30.72 36.57
C ALA A 401 -22.23 31.93 36.72
N ASP A 402 -22.37 32.46 37.95
CA ASP A 402 -23.13 33.68 38.23
C ASP A 402 -22.37 34.98 38.03
N GLN A 403 -21.13 34.90 37.60
CA GLN A 403 -20.20 36.02 37.30
C GLN A 403 -19.87 36.92 38.50
N LYS A 404 -20.22 36.54 39.71
CA LYS A 404 -20.02 37.44 40.89
C LYS A 404 -18.56 37.72 41.18
N LYS A 405 -17.67 36.77 40.93
CA LYS A 405 -16.24 36.92 41.15
C LYS A 405 -15.53 37.64 40.00
N GLY A 406 -16.10 37.59 38.80
CA GLY A 406 -15.51 38.19 37.58
C GLY A 406 -14.25 37.46 37.10
N LEU A 407 -14.18 36.14 37.33
CA LEU A 407 -12.94 35.40 37.02
C LEU A 407 -12.59 35.40 35.52
N ALA A 408 -13.58 35.44 34.63
CA ALA A 408 -13.36 35.50 33.20
C ALA A 408 -12.99 36.87 32.65
N LYS A 409 -13.17 37.94 33.45
CA LYS A 409 -12.96 39.33 33.04
C LYS A 409 -11.57 39.55 32.38
N PRO A 410 -10.44 39.16 33.00
CA PRO A 410 -9.12 39.47 32.43
C PRO A 410 -8.88 38.83 31.06
N TYR A 411 -9.43 37.64 30.83
CA TYR A 411 -9.31 36.95 29.57
C TYR A 411 -10.15 37.60 28.46
N TYR A 412 -11.39 38.00 28.77
CA TYR A 412 -12.22 38.73 27.82
C TYR A 412 -11.68 40.15 27.53
N GLU A 413 -11.11 40.84 28.51
CA GLU A 413 -10.46 42.14 28.28
C GLU A 413 -9.25 41.99 27.35
N ALA A 414 -8.39 40.99 27.56
CA ALA A 414 -7.29 40.70 26.68
C ALA A 414 -7.75 40.39 25.25
N LEU A 415 -8.80 39.57 25.09
CA LEU A 415 -9.41 39.24 23.80
C LEU A 415 -9.94 40.51 23.10
N VAL A 416 -10.70 41.32 23.80
CA VAL A 416 -11.24 42.59 23.27
C VAL A 416 -10.11 43.51 22.78
N THR A 417 -9.11 43.70 23.61
CA THR A 417 -7.95 44.56 23.26
C THR A 417 -7.24 44.06 22.00
N SER A 418 -7.05 42.74 21.89
CA SER A 418 -6.40 42.13 20.72
C SER A 418 -7.24 42.30 19.44
N ILE A 419 -8.53 41.97 19.48
CA ILE A 419 -9.40 42.03 18.28
C ILE A 419 -9.67 43.52 17.91
N GLU A 420 -9.84 44.42 18.86
CA GLU A 420 -10.02 45.84 18.54
C GLU A 420 -8.80 46.44 17.89
N THR A 421 -7.59 46.05 18.34
CA THR A 421 -6.32 46.55 17.76
C THR A 421 -6.11 45.98 16.35
N ALA A 422 -6.42 44.73 16.12
CA ALA A 422 -6.21 44.05 14.84
C ALA A 422 -7.34 44.28 13.82
N GLY A 423 -8.51 44.70 14.27
CA GLY A 423 -9.76 44.72 13.53
C GLY A 423 -10.41 43.31 13.44
N ILE A 424 -11.74 43.28 13.28
CA ILE A 424 -12.48 42.01 13.06
C ILE A 424 -12.14 41.48 11.67
N LYS A 425 -11.47 40.31 11.57
CA LYS A 425 -10.99 39.73 10.33
C LYS A 425 -11.80 38.50 9.89
N SER A 426 -12.58 37.93 10.80
CA SER A 426 -13.33 36.71 10.53
C SER A 426 -14.66 36.68 11.29
N ASP A 427 -15.60 35.81 10.86
CA ASP A 427 -16.83 35.53 11.61
C ASP A 427 -16.54 34.94 12.99
N ALA A 428 -15.44 34.24 13.15
CA ALA A 428 -15.00 33.74 14.44
C ALA A 428 -14.61 34.85 15.37
N ASP A 429 -13.87 35.89 14.90
CA ASP A 429 -13.52 37.09 15.70
C ASP A 429 -14.77 37.85 16.07
N LYS A 430 -15.70 38.01 15.11
CA LYS A 430 -16.99 38.66 15.35
C LYS A 430 -17.81 37.94 16.44
N SER A 431 -17.83 36.64 16.39
CA SER A 431 -18.52 35.83 17.40
C SER A 431 -17.90 35.94 18.79
N ARG A 432 -16.56 35.84 18.86
CA ARG A 432 -15.80 35.90 20.12
C ARG A 432 -15.92 37.30 20.78
N ILE A 433 -15.78 38.35 20.02
CA ILE A 433 -15.84 39.69 20.57
C ILE A 433 -17.26 40.07 21.01
N LYS A 434 -18.30 39.60 20.34
CA LYS A 434 -19.71 39.72 20.78
C LYS A 434 -19.93 39.10 22.16
N GLU A 435 -19.41 37.87 22.37
CA GLU A 435 -19.49 37.21 23.67
C GLU A 435 -18.71 37.98 24.74
N ALA A 436 -17.51 38.45 24.42
CA ALA A 436 -16.68 39.25 25.34
C ALA A 436 -17.36 40.55 25.75
N TYR A 437 -17.90 41.30 24.80
CA TYR A 437 -18.67 42.52 25.12
C TYR A 437 -19.88 42.24 25.97
N THR A 438 -20.63 41.16 25.67
CA THR A 438 -21.76 40.74 26.44
C THR A 438 -21.40 40.43 27.90
N TYR A 439 -20.34 39.63 28.10
CA TYR A 439 -19.88 39.29 29.44
C TYR A 439 -19.42 40.54 30.22
N LEU A 440 -18.56 41.35 29.63
CA LEU A 440 -17.96 42.52 30.28
C LEU A 440 -19.05 43.56 30.59
N GLY A 441 -19.97 43.79 29.66
CA GLY A 441 -21.10 44.66 29.86
C GLY A 441 -22.01 44.22 30.99
N ILE A 442 -22.41 42.95 31.02
CA ILE A 442 -23.26 42.38 32.09
C ILE A 442 -22.53 42.43 33.44
N TYR A 443 -21.27 42.06 33.51
CA TYR A 443 -20.48 42.07 34.74
C TYR A 443 -20.44 43.47 35.36
N LEU A 444 -20.11 44.51 34.55
CA LEU A 444 -20.06 45.87 35.03
C LEU A 444 -21.44 46.41 35.39
N PHE A 445 -22.44 46.16 34.55
CA PHE A 445 -23.83 46.67 34.78
C PHE A 445 -24.50 46.02 35.98
N LYS A 446 -24.54 44.67 36.04
CA LYS A 446 -25.33 43.96 37.05
C LYS A 446 -24.54 43.64 38.30
N ILE A 447 -23.26 43.30 38.22
CA ILE A 447 -22.47 42.81 39.34
C ILE A 447 -21.76 43.97 40.05
N LYS A 448 -21.16 44.90 39.27
CA LYS A 448 -20.45 46.04 39.82
C LYS A 448 -21.35 47.25 40.02
N ASN A 449 -22.54 47.23 39.46
CA ASN A 449 -23.48 48.34 39.45
C ASN A 449 -22.85 49.66 38.89
N ASP A 450 -21.95 49.47 37.91
CA ASP A 450 -21.25 50.55 37.24
C ASP A 450 -21.77 50.72 35.80
N SER A 451 -22.88 51.42 35.67
CA SER A 451 -23.53 51.66 34.41
C SER A 451 -22.63 52.46 33.46
N ALA A 452 -21.85 53.44 33.98
CA ALA A 452 -21.00 54.26 33.17
C ALA A 452 -19.87 53.44 32.48
N ALA A 453 -19.26 52.51 33.20
CA ALA A 453 -18.23 51.63 32.64
C ALA A 453 -18.83 50.54 31.75
N ALA A 454 -20.10 50.11 31.94
CA ALA A 454 -20.78 49.09 31.14
C ALA A 454 -21.21 49.62 29.75
N LYS A 455 -21.66 50.88 29.69
CA LYS A 455 -22.25 51.46 28.47
C LYS A 455 -21.38 51.27 27.21
N PRO A 456 -20.05 51.56 27.23
CA PRO A 456 -19.20 51.39 26.03
C PRO A 456 -19.23 49.96 25.45
N TYR A 457 -19.35 48.93 26.26
CA TYR A 457 -19.41 47.54 25.77
C TYR A 457 -20.75 47.26 25.07
N PHE A 458 -21.88 47.78 25.56
CA PHE A 458 -23.17 47.61 24.89
C PHE A 458 -23.27 48.46 23.62
N ASP A 459 -22.68 49.69 23.57
CA ASP A 459 -22.58 50.50 22.36
C ASP A 459 -21.77 49.74 21.24
N LYS A 460 -20.65 49.16 21.62
CA LYS A 460 -19.82 48.34 20.70
C LYS A 460 -20.56 47.11 20.26
N LEU A 461 -21.32 46.43 21.17
CA LEU A 461 -22.11 45.23 20.84
C LEU A 461 -23.20 45.59 19.81
N ILE A 462 -23.94 46.69 19.97
CA ILE A 462 -24.93 47.14 19.00
C ILE A 462 -24.29 47.50 17.65
N SER A 463 -23.06 48.08 17.64
CA SER A 463 -22.38 48.43 16.39
C SER A 463 -22.07 47.22 15.49
N ILE A 464 -21.85 46.04 16.10
CA ILE A 464 -21.56 44.79 15.38
C ILE A 464 -22.75 43.83 15.29
N ASP A 465 -23.76 44.03 16.12
CA ASP A 465 -25.01 43.25 16.19
C ASP A 465 -26.20 44.16 16.48
N PRO A 466 -26.70 44.91 15.47
CA PRO A 466 -27.76 45.90 15.65
C PRO A 466 -29.06 45.31 16.18
N GLU A 467 -29.29 44.03 16.02
CA GLU A 467 -30.51 43.36 16.53
C GLU A 467 -30.34 42.70 17.92
N ASN A 468 -29.23 42.96 18.60
CA ASN A 468 -28.97 42.39 19.92
C ASN A 468 -29.98 42.91 20.99
N ALA A 469 -30.91 42.03 21.33
CA ALA A 469 -32.02 42.38 22.25
C ALA A 469 -31.54 42.82 23.62
N LEU A 470 -30.49 42.16 24.19
CA LEU A 470 -29.95 42.50 25.50
C LEU A 470 -29.34 43.91 25.51
N ALA A 471 -28.52 44.22 24.50
CA ALA A 471 -27.87 45.51 24.39
C ALA A 471 -28.91 46.63 24.20
N LYS A 472 -29.93 46.40 23.33
CA LYS A 472 -31.07 47.34 23.17
C LYS A 472 -31.78 47.60 24.51
N GLN A 473 -32.07 46.54 25.26
CA GLN A 473 -32.78 46.64 26.55
C GLN A 473 -31.96 47.42 27.57
N VAL A 474 -30.67 47.16 27.70
CA VAL A 474 -29.81 47.83 28.65
C VAL A 474 -29.61 49.30 28.26
N LEU A 475 -29.32 49.57 26.98
CA LEU A 475 -29.13 50.95 26.51
C LEU A 475 -30.38 51.80 26.63
N ALA A 476 -31.55 51.25 26.64
CA ALA A 476 -32.80 51.96 26.89
C ALA A 476 -32.98 52.40 28.35
N THR A 477 -32.09 51.99 29.28
CA THR A 477 -32.12 52.40 30.70
C THR A 477 -31.18 53.57 30.99
N TYR A 478 -30.40 54.02 30.00
CA TYR A 478 -29.55 55.21 30.11
C TYR A 478 -30.29 56.46 29.63
#